data_0b0a8caf267dfd3758fa4e3983a9f394
#
_entry.id   0b0a8caf267dfd3758fa4e3983a9f394
#
_cell.length_a   1.000
_cell.length_b   1.000
_cell.length_c   1.000
_cell.angle_alpha   90.00
_cell.angle_beta   90.00
_cell.angle_gamma   90.00
#
_symmetry.space_group_name_H-M   'P 1'
#
loop_
_entity.id
_entity.type
_entity.pdbx_description
1 polymer ?
#
loop_
_entity_poly.entity_id
_entity_poly.type
_entity_poly.pdbx_seq_one_letter_code
_entity_poly.pdbx_strand_id
1 'polypeptide(L)'
;MKKQLLSGLVAAALLGTVALPVVAQNLAIVNGKAVPKERAEVLKQQIERSGRPLTPEMEGQIKEEVIAREVFMQEAQKRGLE
;
A
#
# COMPACT_ATOMS: atom_id res chain seq x y z
N MET A 1 41.73 -10.09 7.26
CA MET A 1 41.31 -9.75 5.91
C MET A 1 40.06 -10.47 5.47
N LYS A 2 40.00 -11.78 5.64
CA LYS A 2 38.83 -12.54 5.23
C LYS A 2 37.56 -12.11 5.98
N LYS A 3 37.71 -11.74 7.24
CA LYS A 3 36.57 -11.30 8.06
C LYS A 3 35.97 -10.00 7.54
N GLN A 4 36.77 -9.11 7.02
CA GLN A 4 36.29 -7.83 6.50
C GLN A 4 35.46 -8.03 5.22
N LEU A 5 35.86 -8.95 4.38
CA LEU A 5 35.12 -9.23 3.16
C LEU A 5 33.74 -9.80 3.46
N LEU A 6 33.66 -10.66 4.45
CA LEU A 6 32.37 -11.26 4.84
C LEU A 6 31.42 -10.19 5.38
N SER A 7 31.97 -9.26 6.16
CA SER A 7 31.12 -8.17 6.71
C SER A 7 30.52 -7.31 5.60
N GLY A 8 31.31 -7.02 4.57
CA GLY A 8 30.82 -6.23 3.45
C GLY A 8 29.67 -6.90 2.70
N LEU A 9 29.78 -8.20 2.50
CA LEU A 9 28.76 -8.95 1.81
C LEU A 9 27.44 -8.98 2.58
N VAL A 10 27.52 -9.15 3.90
CA VAL A 10 26.32 -9.16 4.73
C VAL A 10 25.60 -7.82 4.68
N ALA A 11 26.32 -6.73 4.73
CA ALA A 11 25.72 -5.41 4.68
C ALA A 11 24.98 -5.19 3.35
N ALA A 12 25.58 -5.59 2.25
CA ALA A 12 24.95 -5.42 0.94
C ALA A 12 23.64 -6.22 0.83
N ALA A 13 23.63 -7.43 1.36
CA ALA A 13 22.44 -8.26 1.33
C ALA A 13 21.30 -7.65 2.12
N LEU A 14 21.58 -7.07 3.27
CA LEU A 14 20.57 -6.43 4.11
C LEU A 14 19.91 -5.25 3.39
N LEU A 15 20.69 -4.42 2.72
CA LEU A 15 20.15 -3.27 1.99
C LEU A 15 19.24 -3.71 0.87
N GLY A 16 19.58 -4.76 0.15
CA GLY A 16 18.75 -5.26 -0.92
C GLY A 16 17.41 -5.79 -0.44
N THR A 17 17.38 -6.41 0.74
CA THR A 17 16.15 -7.00 1.26
C THR A 17 15.14 -5.95 1.72
N VAL A 18 15.60 -4.83 2.26
CA VAL A 18 14.71 -3.81 2.83
C VAL A 18 13.88 -3.09 1.78
N ALA A 19 14.40 -2.91 0.57
CA ALA A 19 13.73 -2.13 -0.45
C ALA A 19 12.51 -2.82 -1.06
N LEU A 20 12.51 -4.15 -1.20
CA LEU A 20 11.49 -4.86 -1.93
C LEU A 20 10.10 -4.94 -1.27
N PRO A 21 9.98 -5.20 0.05
CA PRO A 21 8.67 -5.38 0.66
C PRO A 21 7.77 -4.15 0.65
N VAL A 22 8.35 -2.96 0.63
CA VAL A 22 7.57 -1.71 0.70
C VAL A 22 6.70 -1.54 -0.53
N VAL A 23 7.24 -1.83 -1.72
CA VAL A 23 6.50 -1.66 -2.98
C VAL A 23 5.31 -2.62 -3.07
N ALA A 24 5.48 -3.85 -2.57
CA ALA A 24 4.45 -4.88 -2.67
C ALA A 24 3.24 -4.63 -1.76
N GLN A 25 3.38 -3.77 -0.75
CA GLN A 25 2.33 -3.54 0.24
C GLN A 25 1.43 -2.35 -0.08
N ASN A 26 1.70 -1.65 -1.15
CA ASN A 26 0.92 -0.47 -1.51
C ASN A 26 -0.08 -0.78 -2.60
N LEU A 27 -1.30 -0.26 -2.43
CA LEU A 27 -2.34 -0.36 -3.44
C LEU A 27 -2.05 0.58 -4.61
N ALA A 28 -1.60 1.78 -4.29
CA ALA A 28 -1.32 2.81 -5.29
C ALA A 28 -0.49 3.91 -4.63
N ILE A 29 0.01 4.82 -5.46
CA ILE A 29 0.69 6.02 -4.98
C ILE A 29 -0.08 7.21 -5.55
N VAL A 30 -0.57 8.08 -4.66
CA VAL A 30 -1.37 9.24 -5.05
C VAL A 30 -0.63 10.50 -4.61
N ASN A 31 -0.19 11.29 -5.57
CA ASN A 31 0.56 12.52 -5.32
C ASN A 31 1.75 12.30 -4.40
N GLY A 32 2.49 11.22 -4.64
CA GLY A 32 3.68 10.88 -3.86
C GLY A 32 3.40 10.21 -2.53
N LYS A 33 2.13 10.03 -2.14
CA LYS A 33 1.78 9.33 -0.92
C LYS A 33 1.33 7.90 -1.22
N ALA A 34 1.90 6.95 -0.50
CA ALA A 34 1.53 5.55 -0.65
C ALA A 34 0.18 5.27 0.02
N VAL A 35 -0.69 4.58 -0.71
CA VAL A 35 -1.97 4.14 -0.17
C VAL A 35 -1.84 2.67 0.18
N PRO A 36 -1.92 2.29 1.46
CA PRO A 36 -1.76 0.90 1.86
C PRO A 36 -2.88 0.02 1.33
N LYS A 37 -2.55 -1.21 0.96
CA LYS A 37 -3.57 -2.14 0.48
C LYS A 37 -4.55 -2.54 1.58
N GLU A 38 -4.19 -2.38 2.82
CA GLU A 38 -5.08 -2.68 3.94
C GLU A 38 -6.37 -1.89 3.89
N ARG A 39 -6.35 -0.70 3.32
CA ARG A 39 -7.58 0.09 3.18
C ARG A 39 -8.61 -0.61 2.30
N ALA A 40 -8.15 -1.22 1.22
CA ALA A 40 -9.03 -1.99 0.36
C ALA A 40 -9.50 -3.27 1.06
N GLU A 41 -8.63 -3.89 1.83
CA GLU A 41 -8.98 -5.13 2.53
C GLU A 41 -10.06 -4.91 3.58
N VAL A 42 -10.05 -3.79 4.27
CA VAL A 42 -11.10 -3.45 5.23
C VAL A 42 -12.46 -3.39 4.55
N LEU A 43 -12.54 -2.75 3.39
CA LEU A 43 -13.77 -2.68 2.63
C LEU A 43 -14.22 -4.05 2.14
N LYS A 44 -13.29 -4.88 1.69
CA LYS A 44 -13.61 -6.24 1.27
C LYS A 44 -14.21 -7.04 2.42
N GLN A 45 -13.63 -6.94 3.59
CA GLN A 45 -14.14 -7.63 4.76
C GLN A 45 -15.55 -7.18 5.12
N GLN A 46 -15.83 -5.89 5.03
CA GLN A 46 -17.17 -5.38 5.29
C GLN A 46 -18.19 -5.95 4.32
N ILE A 47 -17.83 -6.07 3.05
CA ILE A 47 -18.73 -6.64 2.06
C ILE A 47 -18.97 -8.11 2.34
N GLU A 48 -17.94 -8.85 2.68
CA GLU A 48 -18.07 -10.26 3.01
C GLU A 48 -18.94 -10.49 4.24
N ARG A 49 -18.79 -9.65 5.25
CA ARG A 49 -19.62 -9.73 6.46
C ARG A 49 -21.08 -9.46 6.19
N SER A 50 -21.39 -8.68 5.17
CA SER A 50 -22.76 -8.39 4.80
C SER A 50 -23.41 -9.53 4.01
N GLY A 51 -22.66 -10.59 3.72
CA GLY A 51 -23.17 -11.74 3.00
C GLY A 51 -23.11 -11.63 1.49
N ARG A 52 -22.45 -10.61 0.96
CA ARG A 52 -22.32 -10.44 -0.48
C ARG A 52 -21.09 -11.15 -1.00
N PRO A 53 -21.17 -11.81 -2.15
CA PRO A 53 -19.99 -12.41 -2.75
C PRO A 53 -19.08 -11.33 -3.32
N LEU A 54 -17.77 -11.56 -3.18
CA LEU A 54 -16.77 -10.64 -3.70
C LEU A 54 -16.39 -11.08 -5.11
N THR A 55 -16.75 -10.28 -6.11
CA THR A 55 -16.41 -10.58 -7.50
C THR A 55 -15.17 -9.78 -7.93
N PRO A 56 -14.46 -10.21 -8.98
CA PRO A 56 -13.32 -9.44 -9.49
C PRO A 56 -13.68 -8.01 -9.88
N GLU A 57 -14.89 -7.79 -10.38
CA GLU A 57 -15.35 -6.45 -10.74
C GLU A 57 -15.51 -5.57 -9.52
N MET A 58 -16.03 -6.14 -8.44
CA MET A 58 -16.16 -5.41 -7.18
C MET A 58 -14.79 -5.07 -6.60
N GLU A 59 -13.82 -5.96 -6.74
CA GLU A 59 -12.48 -5.66 -6.25
C GLU A 59 -11.87 -4.48 -6.99
N GLY A 60 -12.09 -4.38 -8.29
CA GLY A 60 -11.64 -3.23 -9.07
C GLY A 60 -12.31 -1.95 -8.61
N GLN A 61 -13.61 -1.99 -8.35
CA GLN A 61 -14.35 -0.83 -7.86
C GLN A 61 -13.88 -0.40 -6.48
N ILE A 62 -13.58 -1.37 -5.62
CA ILE A 62 -13.07 -1.07 -4.27
C ILE A 62 -11.73 -0.34 -4.37
N LYS A 63 -10.86 -0.81 -5.23
CA LYS A 63 -9.56 -0.17 -5.43
C LYS A 63 -9.74 1.27 -5.88
N GLU A 64 -10.59 1.50 -6.89
CA GLU A 64 -10.84 2.84 -7.39
C GLU A 64 -11.44 3.74 -6.34
N GLU A 65 -12.36 3.20 -5.53
CA GLU A 65 -12.97 3.98 -4.47
C GLU A 65 -11.97 4.40 -3.41
N VAL A 66 -11.08 3.50 -3.01
CA VAL A 66 -10.06 3.82 -2.01
C VAL A 66 -9.13 4.91 -2.55
N ILE A 67 -8.74 4.81 -3.82
CA ILE A 67 -7.89 5.83 -4.44
C ILE A 67 -8.62 7.17 -4.51
N ALA A 68 -9.89 7.16 -4.91
CA ALA A 68 -10.68 8.38 -4.99
C ALA A 68 -10.83 9.06 -3.63
N ARG A 69 -11.02 8.28 -2.58
CA ARG A 69 -11.10 8.83 -1.23
C ARG A 69 -9.79 9.47 -0.81
N GLU A 70 -8.68 8.87 -1.18
CA GLU A 70 -7.37 9.45 -0.86
C GLU A 70 -7.18 10.78 -1.58
N VAL A 71 -7.52 10.85 -2.86
CA VAL A 71 -7.44 12.09 -3.63
C VAL A 71 -8.30 13.17 -2.96
N PHE A 72 -9.52 12.82 -2.59
CA PHE A 72 -10.44 13.75 -1.96
C PHE A 72 -9.91 14.26 -0.62
N MET A 73 -9.36 13.37 0.18
CA MET A 73 -8.79 13.75 1.47
C MET A 73 -7.59 14.68 1.30
N GLN A 74 -6.74 14.41 0.33
CA GLN A 74 -5.59 15.28 0.08
C GLN A 74 -6.03 16.66 -0.37
N GLU A 75 -7.08 16.73 -1.20
CA GLU A 75 -7.63 18.01 -1.63
C GLU A 75 -8.20 18.78 -0.45
N ALA A 76 -8.94 18.11 0.42
CA ALA A 76 -9.50 18.74 1.60
C ALA A 76 -8.41 19.29 2.52
N GLN A 77 -7.33 18.55 2.69
CA GLN A 77 -6.22 19.01 3.50
C GLN A 77 -5.54 20.24 2.90
N LYS A 78 -5.37 20.26 1.58
CA LYS A 78 -4.80 21.42 0.91
C LYS A 78 -5.63 22.68 1.13
N ARG A 79 -6.93 22.52 1.17
CA ARG A 79 -7.86 23.64 1.36
C ARG A 79 -8.09 23.97 2.83
N GLY A 80 -7.54 23.19 3.74
CA GLY A 80 -7.72 23.41 5.16
C GLY A 80 -9.11 23.09 5.66
N LEU A 81 -9.80 22.14 5.04
CA LEU A 81 -11.17 21.78 5.38
C LEU A 81 -11.27 20.67 6.42
N GLU A 82 -10.26 20.32 7.10
CA GLU A 82 -10.23 19.24 8.02
C GLU A 82 -11.19 19.36 9.17
#